data_7bba0885dd7ce34fdbd63874151bcde2
#
_entry.id   7bba0885dd7ce34fdbd63874151bcde2
#
_cell.length_a   1.000
_cell.length_b   1.000
_cell.length_c   1.000
_cell.angle_alpha   90.00
_cell.angle_beta   90.00
_cell.angle_gamma   90.00
#
_symmetry.space_group_name_H-M   'P 1'
#
loop_
_entity.id
_entity.type
_entity.pdbx_description
1 polymer ?
#
loop_
_entity_poly.entity_id
_entity_poly.type
_entity_poly.pdbx_seq_one_letter_code
_entity_poly.pdbx_strand_id
1 'polypeptide(L)'
;GIAAELGGYGADKVYVYNSPLLKDYTTDAYTKVISDAVQEFKPEIMLFGASHIGRDLAPRCAARLHTGLCADCTHLDVDLNGYINFLRTGSSLDVDSMSFETKLFDVNTNLKMTRPAFGGHLMATIVCPRFRPAMATVRPGVMKKREFDENGVKKVELVHPAFTLTEADIHTKVLEIVKAARAMVDLTGAEVVVSVGRGIAKDVDKGIALAEELAALMGGVVGASRAVVD
;
A
#
# COMPACT_ATOMS: atom_id res chain seq x y z
N GLY A 1 14.48 -18.58 -1.72
CA GLY A 1 14.35 -17.41 -0.85
C GLY A 1 13.14 -16.56 -1.23
N ILE A 2 12.87 -15.46 -0.52
CA ILE A 2 11.68 -14.60 -0.68
C ILE A 2 11.42 -14.17 -2.14
N ALA A 3 12.47 -13.86 -2.90
CA ALA A 3 12.33 -13.47 -4.30
C ALA A 3 11.66 -14.56 -5.16
N ALA A 4 12.02 -15.83 -4.97
CA ALA A 4 11.39 -16.93 -5.71
C ALA A 4 9.96 -17.20 -5.23
N GLU A 5 9.67 -16.99 -3.94
CA GLU A 5 8.34 -17.14 -3.36
C GLU A 5 7.31 -16.22 -4.03
N LEU A 6 7.72 -15.03 -4.47
CA LEU A 6 6.85 -14.11 -5.19
C LEU A 6 6.27 -14.71 -6.48
N GLY A 7 7.00 -15.62 -7.12
CA GLY A 7 6.50 -16.38 -8.27
C GLY A 7 5.29 -17.24 -7.92
N GLY A 8 5.24 -17.80 -6.71
CA GLY A 8 4.09 -18.57 -6.21
C GLY A 8 2.82 -17.72 -6.08
N TYR A 9 2.94 -16.41 -5.99
CA TYR A 9 1.81 -15.48 -6.00
C TYR A 9 1.56 -14.83 -7.37
N GLY A 10 2.23 -15.32 -8.43
CA GLY A 10 1.97 -14.94 -9.81
C GLY A 10 2.89 -13.87 -10.37
N ALA A 11 4.05 -13.64 -9.77
CA ALA A 11 5.08 -12.84 -10.41
C ALA A 11 5.77 -13.65 -11.51
N ASP A 12 5.82 -13.13 -12.73
CA ASP A 12 6.53 -13.74 -13.85
C ASP A 12 8.03 -13.45 -13.76
N LYS A 13 8.37 -12.25 -13.26
CA LYS A 13 9.74 -11.76 -13.18
C LYS A 13 9.95 -10.98 -11.88
N VAL A 14 11.08 -11.21 -11.22
CA VAL A 14 11.47 -10.51 -9.99
C VAL A 14 12.84 -9.88 -10.16
N TYR A 15 12.90 -8.56 -10.04
CA TYR A 15 14.13 -7.79 -10.07
C TYR A 15 14.71 -7.67 -8.68
N VAL A 16 15.93 -8.15 -8.49
CA VAL A 16 16.60 -8.19 -7.18
C VAL A 16 17.75 -7.19 -7.17
N TYR A 17 17.61 -6.16 -6.35
CA TYR A 17 18.66 -5.16 -6.09
C TYR A 17 19.23 -5.42 -4.69
N ASN A 18 20.53 -5.74 -4.63
CA ASN A 18 21.18 -6.06 -3.37
C ASN A 18 22.45 -5.20 -3.20
N SER A 19 22.48 -4.44 -2.11
CA SER A 19 23.63 -3.62 -1.71
C SER A 19 23.67 -3.48 -0.19
N PRO A 20 24.84 -3.43 0.46
CA PRO A 20 24.95 -3.09 1.87
C PRO A 20 24.29 -1.76 2.24
N LEU A 21 24.25 -0.80 1.31
CA LEU A 21 23.61 0.50 1.47
C LEU A 21 22.06 0.45 1.50
N LEU A 22 21.48 -0.69 1.13
CA LEU A 22 20.04 -0.95 1.21
C LEU A 22 19.66 -1.79 2.46
N LYS A 23 20.60 -2.06 3.37
CA LYS A 23 20.33 -2.86 4.56
C LYS A 23 19.27 -2.23 5.45
N ASP A 24 19.43 -0.95 5.73
CA ASP A 24 18.48 -0.18 6.52
C ASP A 24 17.71 0.76 5.58
N TYR A 25 16.41 0.91 5.81
CA TYR A 25 15.60 1.77 4.96
C TYR A 25 16.01 3.22 5.10
N THR A 26 16.35 3.83 3.98
CA THR A 26 16.42 5.28 3.79
C THR A 26 15.66 5.65 2.52
N THR A 27 14.85 6.70 2.59
CA THR A 27 14.02 7.12 1.45
C THR A 27 14.87 7.44 0.22
N ASP A 28 16.03 8.06 0.41
CA ASP A 28 16.92 8.45 -0.70
C ASP A 28 17.47 7.25 -1.46
N ALA A 29 18.07 6.27 -0.76
CA ALA A 29 18.65 5.08 -1.37
C ALA A 29 17.60 4.27 -2.16
N TYR A 30 16.46 4.00 -1.53
CA TYR A 30 15.39 3.24 -2.16
C TYR A 30 14.76 3.98 -3.33
N THR A 31 14.53 5.29 -3.20
CA THR A 31 14.02 6.12 -4.31
C THR A 31 14.95 6.14 -5.50
N LYS A 32 16.28 6.22 -5.26
CA LYS A 32 17.29 6.19 -6.33
C LYS A 32 17.17 4.89 -7.13
N VAL A 33 17.27 3.75 -6.45
CA VAL A 33 17.24 2.42 -7.10
C VAL A 33 15.93 2.20 -7.85
N ILE A 34 14.79 2.51 -7.23
CA ILE A 34 13.47 2.34 -7.86
C ILE A 34 13.30 3.27 -9.06
N SER A 35 13.72 4.53 -8.94
CA SER A 35 13.58 5.48 -10.05
C SER A 35 14.44 5.09 -11.24
N ASP A 36 15.65 4.59 -11.01
CA ASP A 36 16.54 4.11 -12.08
C ASP A 36 15.93 2.86 -12.75
N ALA A 37 15.39 1.92 -11.95
CA ALA A 37 14.68 0.75 -12.48
C ALA A 37 13.46 1.15 -13.33
N VAL A 38 12.69 2.14 -12.90
CA VAL A 38 11.55 2.64 -13.68
C VAL A 38 12.00 3.28 -14.99
N GLN A 39 13.09 4.01 -15.00
CA GLN A 39 13.64 4.60 -16.23
C GLN A 39 14.16 3.54 -17.21
N GLU A 40 14.71 2.44 -16.70
CA GLU A 40 15.21 1.32 -17.50
C GLU A 40 14.06 0.47 -18.06
N PHE A 41 13.15 0.02 -17.20
CA PHE A 41 12.12 -0.95 -17.59
C PHE A 41 10.80 -0.32 -18.04
N LYS A 42 10.58 0.95 -17.79
CA LYS A 42 9.41 1.76 -18.22
C LYS A 42 8.06 1.08 -17.96
N PRO A 43 7.76 0.69 -16.71
CA PRO A 43 6.49 0.05 -16.40
C PRO A 43 5.31 1.01 -16.66
N GLU A 44 4.19 0.48 -17.12
CA GLU A 44 2.94 1.24 -17.28
C GLU A 44 2.29 1.57 -15.93
N ILE A 45 2.38 0.64 -14.97
CA ILE A 45 1.77 0.75 -13.64
C ILE A 45 2.82 0.38 -12.59
N MET A 46 2.80 1.09 -11.47
CA MET A 46 3.64 0.81 -10.32
C MET A 46 2.85 0.89 -9.03
N LEU A 47 2.81 -0.21 -8.29
CA LEU A 47 2.06 -0.33 -7.05
C LEU A 47 2.99 -0.48 -5.85
N PHE A 48 2.63 0.15 -4.75
CA PHE A 48 3.28 0.02 -3.45
C PHE A 48 2.27 -0.47 -2.42
N GLY A 49 2.68 -1.34 -1.51
CA GLY A 49 1.90 -1.58 -0.30
C GLY A 49 1.89 -0.32 0.58
N ALA A 50 0.72 0.11 1.04
CA ALA A 50 0.58 1.30 1.90
C ALA A 50 0.98 1.00 3.36
N SER A 51 2.09 0.30 3.57
CA SER A 51 2.81 0.22 4.84
C SER A 51 3.42 1.59 5.20
N HIS A 52 3.96 1.75 6.40
CA HIS A 52 4.64 2.99 6.78
C HIS A 52 5.75 3.36 5.79
N ILE A 53 6.58 2.39 5.39
CA ILE A 53 7.64 2.58 4.39
C ILE A 53 7.04 2.93 3.03
N GLY A 54 6.02 2.21 2.56
CA GLY A 54 5.42 2.46 1.25
C GLY A 54 4.75 3.83 1.14
N ARG A 55 4.17 4.33 2.24
CA ARG A 55 3.56 5.67 2.32
C ARG A 55 4.60 6.80 2.28
N ASP A 56 5.82 6.55 2.74
CA ASP A 56 6.95 7.47 2.65
C ASP A 56 7.63 7.40 1.28
N LEU A 57 7.91 6.20 0.80
CA LEU A 57 8.69 5.94 -0.41
C LEU A 57 7.95 6.30 -1.70
N ALA A 58 6.68 5.91 -1.83
CA ALA A 58 5.93 6.07 -3.08
C ALA A 58 5.78 7.54 -3.52
N PRO A 59 5.44 8.51 -2.63
CA PRO A 59 5.40 9.93 -3.00
C PRO A 59 6.75 10.46 -3.45
N ARG A 60 7.83 10.01 -2.83
CA ARG A 60 9.18 10.42 -3.19
C ARG A 60 9.57 9.91 -4.58
N CYS A 61 9.22 8.65 -4.89
CA CYS A 61 9.41 8.11 -6.23
C CYS A 61 8.57 8.86 -7.27
N ALA A 62 7.29 9.13 -6.98
CA ALA A 62 6.40 9.86 -7.87
C ALA A 62 6.92 11.26 -8.20
N ALA A 63 7.40 12.00 -7.19
CA ALA A 63 8.00 13.31 -7.37
C ALA A 63 9.26 13.25 -8.24
N ARG A 64 10.14 12.27 -8.02
CA ARG A 64 11.36 12.10 -8.79
C ARG A 64 11.11 11.69 -10.24
N LEU A 65 10.06 10.93 -10.48
CA LEU A 65 9.64 10.47 -11.82
C LEU A 65 8.71 11.47 -12.52
N HIS A 66 8.32 12.56 -11.85
CA HIS A 66 7.37 13.54 -12.34
C HIS A 66 6.03 12.94 -12.79
N THR A 67 5.51 11.98 -12.03
CA THR A 67 4.22 11.33 -12.30
C THR A 67 3.24 11.49 -11.15
N GLY A 68 1.96 11.15 -11.39
CA GLY A 68 0.92 11.18 -10.37
C GLY A 68 0.93 9.94 -9.48
N LEU A 69 0.51 10.10 -8.22
CA LEU A 69 0.33 9.03 -7.26
C LEU A 69 -1.05 9.12 -6.61
N CYS A 70 -1.82 8.03 -6.67
CA CYS A 70 -3.01 7.87 -5.85
C CYS A 70 -2.67 7.10 -4.56
N ALA A 71 -2.83 7.76 -3.41
CA ALA A 71 -2.47 7.16 -2.13
C ALA A 71 -3.64 6.42 -1.50
N ASP A 72 -3.34 5.28 -0.83
CA ASP A 72 -4.25 4.54 0.04
C ASP A 72 -5.47 3.96 -0.69
N CYS A 73 -5.23 3.42 -1.90
CA CYS A 73 -6.26 2.83 -2.73
C CYS A 73 -6.85 1.57 -2.09
N THR A 74 -8.15 1.41 -2.28
CA THR A 74 -8.92 0.23 -1.83
C THR A 74 -9.41 -0.62 -3.00
N HIS A 75 -9.44 -0.06 -4.22
CA HIS A 75 -9.82 -0.78 -5.42
C HIS A 75 -9.04 -0.28 -6.65
N LEU A 76 -8.72 -1.18 -7.57
CA LEU A 76 -7.98 -0.90 -8.80
C LEU A 76 -8.61 -1.67 -9.96
N ASP A 77 -8.85 -0.98 -11.08
CA ASP A 77 -9.26 -1.58 -12.34
C ASP A 77 -8.41 -1.08 -13.50
N VAL A 78 -8.05 -1.99 -14.40
CA VAL A 78 -7.36 -1.64 -15.64
C VAL A 78 -8.36 -1.45 -16.76
N ASP A 79 -9.34 -2.36 -16.91
CA ASP A 79 -10.35 -2.28 -17.94
C ASP A 79 -11.61 -1.53 -17.48
N LEU A 80 -12.37 -1.04 -18.48
CA LEU A 80 -13.59 -0.27 -18.20
C LEU A 80 -14.73 -1.16 -17.70
N ASN A 81 -14.86 -2.39 -18.20
CA ASN A 81 -15.96 -3.27 -17.83
C ASN A 81 -15.84 -3.71 -16.36
N GLY A 82 -14.62 -4.03 -15.91
CA GLY A 82 -14.34 -4.30 -14.50
C GLY A 82 -14.74 -3.13 -13.62
N TYR A 83 -14.36 -1.91 -14.01
CA TYR A 83 -14.70 -0.70 -13.28
C TYR A 83 -16.23 -0.43 -13.26
N ILE A 84 -16.93 -0.59 -14.37
CA ILE A 84 -18.39 -0.45 -14.42
C ILE A 84 -19.07 -1.48 -13.50
N ASN A 85 -18.61 -2.73 -13.52
CA ASN A 85 -19.14 -3.76 -12.64
C ASN A 85 -18.90 -3.44 -11.14
N PHE A 86 -17.72 -2.93 -10.82
CA PHE A 86 -17.41 -2.45 -9.47
C PHE A 86 -18.38 -1.33 -9.03
N LEU A 87 -18.66 -0.35 -9.89
CA LEU A 87 -19.62 0.71 -9.58
C LEU A 87 -21.04 0.18 -9.38
N ARG A 88 -21.49 -0.75 -10.22
CA ARG A 88 -22.84 -1.35 -10.09
C ARG A 88 -23.04 -2.13 -8.80
N THR A 89 -22.01 -2.83 -8.36
CA THR A 89 -22.10 -3.71 -7.17
C THR A 89 -21.74 -3.00 -5.87
N GLY A 90 -20.92 -1.97 -5.93
CA GLY A 90 -20.34 -1.31 -4.76
C GLY A 90 -20.81 0.12 -4.49
N SER A 91 -21.69 0.68 -5.32
CA SER A 91 -22.17 2.06 -5.14
C SER A 91 -23.68 2.19 -5.38
N SER A 92 -24.24 3.33 -4.97
CA SER A 92 -25.64 3.70 -5.23
C SER A 92 -25.82 4.52 -6.52
N LEU A 93 -24.79 4.58 -7.38
CA LEU A 93 -24.83 5.33 -8.62
C LEU A 93 -25.70 4.64 -9.67
N ASP A 94 -26.48 5.42 -10.41
CA ASP A 94 -27.15 4.95 -11.63
C ASP A 94 -26.12 4.92 -12.77
N VAL A 95 -25.40 3.80 -12.83
CA VAL A 95 -24.26 3.60 -13.76
C VAL A 95 -24.72 3.59 -15.21
N ASP A 96 -25.97 3.18 -15.48
CA ASP A 96 -26.52 3.08 -16.83
C ASP A 96 -26.84 4.47 -17.43
N SER A 97 -27.01 5.48 -16.59
CA SER A 97 -27.14 6.87 -17.02
C SER A 97 -25.80 7.59 -17.24
N MET A 98 -24.66 6.97 -16.88
CA MET A 98 -23.35 7.58 -16.94
C MET A 98 -22.69 7.39 -18.31
N SER A 99 -21.98 8.43 -18.79
CA SER A 99 -21.09 8.33 -19.93
C SER A 99 -19.64 8.20 -19.47
N PHE A 100 -18.95 7.18 -19.94
CA PHE A 100 -17.52 6.95 -19.70
C PHE A 100 -16.63 7.39 -20.86
N GLU A 101 -17.22 7.91 -21.93
CA GLU A 101 -16.47 8.38 -23.08
C GLU A 101 -15.77 9.71 -22.79
N THR A 102 -14.51 9.81 -23.15
CA THR A 102 -13.74 11.06 -23.10
C THR A 102 -12.73 11.11 -24.23
N LYS A 103 -12.49 12.33 -24.73
CA LYS A 103 -11.43 12.59 -25.72
C LYS A 103 -10.06 12.91 -25.06
N LEU A 104 -10.03 13.01 -23.74
CA LEU A 104 -8.83 13.42 -23.02
C LEU A 104 -7.83 12.27 -22.82
N PHE A 105 -8.32 11.05 -22.71
CA PHE A 105 -7.51 9.84 -22.51
C PHE A 105 -8.32 8.59 -22.85
N ASP A 106 -7.63 7.48 -23.09
CA ASP A 106 -8.29 6.19 -23.28
C ASP A 106 -8.75 5.62 -21.93
N VAL A 107 -10.06 5.62 -21.71
CA VAL A 107 -10.68 5.11 -20.49
C VAL A 107 -10.48 3.61 -20.34
N ASN A 108 -10.35 2.86 -21.46
CA ASN A 108 -10.25 1.40 -21.42
C ASN A 108 -8.93 0.92 -20.85
N THR A 109 -7.83 1.62 -21.13
CA THR A 109 -6.48 1.17 -20.77
C THR A 109 -5.86 1.87 -19.56
N ASN A 110 -6.40 3.05 -19.16
CA ASN A 110 -5.87 3.74 -17.98
C ASN A 110 -6.29 3.07 -16.67
N LEU A 111 -5.35 2.96 -15.74
CA LEU A 111 -5.60 2.46 -14.39
C LEU A 111 -6.59 3.38 -13.65
N LYS A 112 -7.70 2.81 -13.19
CA LYS A 112 -8.69 3.46 -12.34
C LYS A 112 -8.35 3.13 -10.88
N MET A 113 -8.00 4.15 -10.11
CA MET A 113 -7.50 4.02 -8.75
C MET A 113 -8.55 4.59 -7.80
N THR A 114 -9.28 3.74 -7.10
CA THR A 114 -10.35 4.16 -6.19
C THR A 114 -9.86 4.19 -4.75
N ARG A 115 -10.10 5.29 -4.07
CA ARG A 115 -9.72 5.51 -2.68
C ARG A 115 -10.83 6.19 -1.88
N PRO A 116 -10.92 5.95 -0.56
CA PRO A 116 -11.77 6.74 0.30
C PRO A 116 -11.26 8.17 0.45
N ALA A 117 -12.18 9.12 0.50
CA ALA A 117 -11.94 10.53 0.72
C ALA A 117 -12.87 11.06 1.82
N PHE A 118 -12.55 12.21 2.41
CA PHE A 118 -13.34 12.85 3.46
C PHE A 118 -13.76 11.88 4.60
N GLY A 119 -12.78 11.17 5.16
CA GLY A 119 -13.04 10.22 6.25
C GLY A 119 -13.83 8.96 5.84
N GLY A 120 -13.90 8.66 4.55
CA GLY A 120 -14.64 7.51 4.01
C GLY A 120 -16.08 7.79 3.59
N HIS A 121 -16.53 9.05 3.70
CA HIS A 121 -17.87 9.45 3.25
C HIS A 121 -18.02 9.46 1.71
N LEU A 122 -16.91 9.60 1.01
CA LEU A 122 -16.87 9.58 -0.45
C LEU A 122 -15.81 8.60 -0.94
N MET A 123 -16.06 8.00 -2.10
CA MET A 123 -15.06 7.25 -2.86
C MET A 123 -14.66 8.05 -4.09
N ALA A 124 -13.36 8.31 -4.24
CA ALA A 124 -12.82 9.03 -5.40
C ALA A 124 -12.06 8.07 -6.30
N THR A 125 -12.40 8.04 -7.58
CA THR A 125 -11.63 7.31 -8.59
C THR A 125 -10.76 8.30 -9.36
N ILE A 126 -9.47 8.01 -9.38
CA ILE A 126 -8.42 8.84 -9.96
C ILE A 126 -7.76 8.08 -11.11
N VAL A 127 -7.45 8.79 -12.18
CA VAL A 127 -6.67 8.30 -13.32
C VAL A 127 -5.46 9.19 -13.55
N CYS A 128 -4.38 8.61 -14.08
CA CYS A 128 -3.18 9.33 -14.49
C CYS A 128 -3.00 9.21 -16.01
N PRO A 129 -3.63 10.08 -16.82
CA PRO A 129 -3.75 9.85 -18.27
C PRO A 129 -2.48 10.19 -19.06
N ARG A 130 -1.60 11.05 -18.54
CA ARG A 130 -0.49 11.64 -19.32
C ARG A 130 0.88 11.09 -18.97
N PHE A 131 1.11 10.71 -17.71
CA PHE A 131 2.43 10.31 -17.22
C PHE A 131 2.46 8.84 -16.85
N ARG A 132 3.64 8.26 -16.96
CA ARG A 132 3.91 6.86 -16.62
C ARG A 132 5.12 6.76 -15.68
N PRO A 133 5.12 5.76 -14.81
CA PRO A 133 4.02 4.83 -14.54
C PRO A 133 2.83 5.51 -13.86
N ALA A 134 1.61 4.95 -14.03
CA ALA A 134 0.50 5.27 -13.14
C ALA A 134 0.79 4.65 -11.77
N MET A 135 0.84 5.46 -10.72
CA MET A 135 1.30 4.99 -9.41
C MET A 135 0.19 4.99 -8.37
N ALA A 136 0.17 3.94 -7.55
CA ALA A 136 -0.72 3.86 -6.40
C ALA A 136 -0.03 3.23 -5.19
N THR A 137 -0.40 3.69 -3.99
CA THR A 137 -0.23 2.87 -2.78
C THR A 137 -1.54 2.15 -2.48
N VAL A 138 -1.45 0.87 -2.15
CA VAL A 138 -2.61 0.00 -1.91
C VAL A 138 -2.69 -0.33 -0.42
N ARG A 139 -3.85 -0.08 0.18
CA ARG A 139 -4.06 -0.37 1.60
C ARG A 139 -3.92 -1.87 1.87
N PRO A 140 -3.16 -2.31 2.89
CA PRO A 140 -3.09 -3.71 3.26
C PRO A 140 -4.47 -4.30 3.60
N GLY A 141 -4.71 -5.55 3.23
CA GLY A 141 -5.93 -6.29 3.56
C GLY A 141 -7.16 -5.98 2.70
N VAL A 142 -7.12 -5.01 1.78
CA VAL A 142 -8.29 -4.66 0.95
C VAL A 142 -8.47 -5.52 -0.29
N MET A 143 -7.40 -6.18 -0.73
CA MET A 143 -7.42 -7.08 -1.89
C MET A 143 -7.20 -8.52 -1.42
N LYS A 144 -7.95 -9.46 -2.00
CA LYS A 144 -7.76 -10.87 -1.71
C LYS A 144 -6.38 -11.34 -2.18
N LYS A 145 -5.63 -11.94 -1.27
CA LYS A 145 -4.36 -12.60 -1.59
C LYS A 145 -4.60 -13.76 -2.56
N ARG A 146 -3.76 -13.88 -3.58
CA ARG A 146 -3.81 -15.04 -4.49
C ARG A 146 -3.43 -16.32 -3.74
N GLU A 147 -3.99 -17.43 -4.18
CA GLU A 147 -3.55 -18.74 -3.71
C GLU A 147 -2.11 -19.00 -4.14
N PHE A 148 -1.36 -19.66 -3.29
CA PHE A 148 0.04 -19.98 -3.55
C PHE A 148 0.15 -21.16 -4.52
N ASP A 149 0.91 -20.97 -5.61
CA ASP A 149 1.19 -22.01 -6.61
C ASP A 149 2.70 -22.36 -6.60
N GLU A 150 3.03 -23.57 -6.19
CA GLU A 150 4.41 -24.04 -6.21
C GLU A 150 5.05 -24.06 -7.61
N ASN A 151 4.24 -24.23 -8.66
CA ASN A 151 4.74 -24.18 -10.03
C ASN A 151 5.16 -22.76 -10.43
N GLY A 152 4.53 -21.75 -9.89
CA GLY A 152 4.92 -20.35 -10.08
C GLY A 152 6.32 -20.05 -9.52
N VAL A 153 6.66 -20.64 -8.36
CA VAL A 153 8.00 -20.52 -7.76
C VAL A 153 9.10 -21.04 -8.69
N LYS A 154 8.80 -22.11 -9.43
CA LYS A 154 9.76 -22.74 -10.36
C LYS A 154 9.89 -22.00 -11.69
N LYS A 155 8.89 -21.23 -12.07
CA LYS A 155 8.81 -20.54 -13.37
C LYS A 155 9.28 -19.09 -13.31
N VAL A 156 9.31 -18.49 -12.12
CA VAL A 156 9.67 -17.07 -11.97
C VAL A 156 11.10 -16.81 -12.43
N GLU A 157 11.25 -15.79 -13.25
CA GLU A 157 12.56 -15.30 -13.70
C GLU A 157 13.14 -14.35 -12.65
N LEU A 158 14.30 -14.70 -12.08
CA LEU A 158 15.04 -13.83 -11.17
C LEU A 158 16.07 -13.03 -11.97
N VAL A 159 15.93 -11.71 -11.97
CA VAL A 159 16.82 -10.80 -12.67
C VAL A 159 17.62 -10.00 -11.65
N HIS A 160 18.92 -9.92 -11.84
CA HIS A 160 19.84 -9.14 -11.03
C HIS A 160 20.40 -7.98 -11.88
N PRO A 161 19.69 -6.84 -11.98
CA PRO A 161 20.16 -5.73 -12.79
C PRO A 161 21.45 -5.14 -12.21
N ALA A 162 22.32 -4.67 -13.09
CA ALA A 162 23.44 -3.83 -12.67
C ALA A 162 22.90 -2.46 -12.25
N PHE A 163 23.32 -1.96 -11.10
CA PHE A 163 22.94 -0.61 -10.62
C PHE A 163 24.07 0.04 -9.85
N THR A 164 24.05 1.35 -9.80
CA THR A 164 25.03 2.14 -9.06
C THR A 164 24.33 2.85 -7.91
N LEU A 165 24.78 2.58 -6.69
CA LEU A 165 24.36 3.27 -5.48
C LEU A 165 25.61 3.55 -4.65
N THR A 166 25.82 4.81 -4.31
CA THR A 166 26.96 5.29 -3.54
C THR A 166 26.51 6.01 -2.28
N GLU A 167 27.41 6.22 -1.33
CA GLU A 167 27.10 7.02 -0.12
C GLU A 167 26.71 8.46 -0.47
N ALA A 168 27.17 8.99 -1.59
CA ALA A 168 26.80 10.33 -2.05
C ALA A 168 25.32 10.45 -2.48
N ASP A 169 24.68 9.34 -2.78
CA ASP A 169 23.25 9.30 -3.13
C ASP A 169 22.34 9.32 -1.88
N ILE A 170 22.93 9.19 -0.68
CA ILE A 170 22.20 9.00 0.58
C ILE A 170 22.48 10.20 1.49
N HIS A 171 21.44 11.01 1.74
CA HIS A 171 21.56 12.24 2.54
C HIS A 171 21.18 12.05 4.00
N THR A 172 20.63 10.89 4.36
CA THR A 172 20.19 10.54 5.71
C THR A 172 20.87 9.27 6.20
N LYS A 173 21.18 9.21 7.49
CA LYS A 173 21.79 8.04 8.11
C LYS A 173 20.92 7.55 9.25
N VAL A 174 20.64 6.25 9.27
CA VAL A 174 20.00 5.60 10.41
C VAL A 174 21.03 5.51 11.52
N LEU A 175 20.80 6.21 12.63
CA LEU A 175 21.69 6.20 13.79
C LEU A 175 21.36 5.04 14.71
N GLU A 176 20.08 4.79 14.95
CA GLU A 176 19.60 3.75 15.85
C GLU A 176 18.22 3.25 15.41
N ILE A 177 17.96 1.96 15.56
CA ILE A 177 16.65 1.35 15.39
C ILE A 177 16.19 0.83 16.75
N VAL A 178 15.26 1.55 17.36
CA VAL A 178 14.66 1.17 18.64
C VAL A 178 13.49 0.21 18.37
N LYS A 179 13.63 -1.03 18.80
CA LYS A 179 12.54 -2.01 18.72
C LYS A 179 11.60 -1.81 19.90
N ALA A 180 10.29 -1.78 19.65
CA ALA A 180 9.30 -1.74 20.73
C ALA A 180 9.53 -2.93 21.69
N ALA A 181 9.57 -2.63 23.00
CA ALA A 181 9.80 -3.63 24.04
C ALA A 181 8.60 -4.58 24.23
N ARG A 182 7.41 -4.20 23.74
CA ARG A 182 6.18 -5.01 23.78
C ARG A 182 5.79 -5.43 22.36
N ALA A 183 5.33 -6.67 22.22
CA ALA A 183 4.66 -7.10 21.00
C ALA A 183 3.48 -6.19 20.75
N MET A 184 3.44 -5.55 19.56
CA MET A 184 2.26 -4.79 19.16
C MET A 184 1.08 -5.74 18.98
N VAL A 185 -0.06 -5.35 19.54
CA VAL A 185 -1.32 -6.11 19.36
C VAL A 185 -1.73 -6.00 17.91
N ASP A 186 -1.95 -7.13 17.26
CA ASP A 186 -2.49 -7.16 15.88
C ASP A 186 -4.00 -6.89 15.91
N LEU A 187 -4.36 -5.62 15.79
CA LEU A 187 -5.77 -5.19 15.74
C LEU A 187 -6.47 -5.64 14.46
N THR A 188 -5.72 -5.86 13.36
CA THR A 188 -6.31 -6.20 12.06
C THR A 188 -6.62 -7.69 11.93
N GLY A 189 -5.87 -8.53 12.62
CA GLY A 189 -6.08 -9.99 12.68
C GLY A 189 -7.03 -10.41 13.81
N ALA A 190 -7.44 -9.51 14.69
CA ALA A 190 -8.31 -9.84 15.82
C ALA A 190 -9.79 -9.94 15.40
N GLU A 191 -10.48 -11.00 15.83
CA GLU A 191 -11.92 -11.18 15.61
C GLU A 191 -12.77 -10.20 16.44
N VAL A 192 -12.30 -9.84 17.64
CA VAL A 192 -12.99 -8.92 18.54
C VAL A 192 -12.02 -7.83 18.99
N VAL A 193 -12.42 -6.58 18.79
CA VAL A 193 -11.63 -5.40 19.24
C VAL A 193 -12.51 -4.53 20.14
N VAL A 194 -12.11 -4.37 21.39
CA VAL A 194 -12.71 -3.42 22.34
C VAL A 194 -11.94 -2.11 22.24
N SER A 195 -12.58 -1.07 21.72
CA SER A 195 -11.90 0.22 21.46
C SER A 195 -12.30 1.28 22.47
N VAL A 196 -11.27 1.95 23.03
CA VAL A 196 -11.44 3.11 23.91
C VAL A 196 -11.16 4.42 23.14
N GLY A 197 -11.84 5.45 23.53
CA GLY A 197 -11.71 6.76 22.92
C GLY A 197 -11.70 7.88 23.96
N ARG A 198 -11.88 9.11 23.51
CA ARG A 198 -11.86 10.32 24.35
C ARG A 198 -12.81 10.26 25.57
N GLY A 199 -13.82 9.38 25.56
CA GLY A 199 -14.73 9.22 26.69
C GLY A 199 -14.10 8.78 28.01
N ILE A 200 -12.91 8.14 27.94
CA ILE A 200 -12.16 7.72 29.15
C ILE A 200 -11.26 8.82 29.72
N ALA A 201 -11.25 10.03 29.17
CA ALA A 201 -10.33 11.11 29.53
C ALA A 201 -10.37 11.54 31.03
N LYS A 202 -11.46 11.23 31.75
CA LYS A 202 -11.58 11.53 33.18
C LYS A 202 -10.74 10.60 34.07
N ASP A 203 -10.53 9.34 33.62
CA ASP A 203 -9.74 8.33 34.31
C ASP A 203 -9.29 7.31 33.25
N VAL A 204 -8.14 7.59 32.64
CA VAL A 204 -7.61 6.83 31.52
C VAL A 204 -7.26 5.40 31.94
N ASP A 205 -6.60 5.26 33.09
CA ASP A 205 -6.14 3.96 33.59
C ASP A 205 -7.32 3.04 33.89
N LYS A 206 -8.35 3.56 34.55
CA LYS A 206 -9.58 2.81 34.83
C LYS A 206 -10.32 2.46 33.53
N GLY A 207 -10.37 3.39 32.57
CA GLY A 207 -11.00 3.15 31.27
C GLY A 207 -10.30 2.04 30.48
N ILE A 208 -8.97 2.02 30.48
CA ILE A 208 -8.16 0.96 29.85
C ILE A 208 -8.37 -0.37 30.57
N ALA A 209 -8.30 -0.39 31.91
CA ALA A 209 -8.47 -1.62 32.69
C ALA A 209 -9.84 -2.29 32.43
N LEU A 210 -10.93 -1.50 32.37
CA LEU A 210 -12.26 -2.00 32.05
C LEU A 210 -12.34 -2.56 30.61
N ALA A 211 -11.66 -1.91 29.66
CA ALA A 211 -11.61 -2.39 28.29
C ALA A 211 -10.80 -3.69 28.16
N GLU A 212 -9.71 -3.82 28.92
CA GLU A 212 -8.92 -5.05 28.99
C GLU A 212 -9.70 -6.21 29.59
N GLU A 213 -10.44 -5.97 30.68
CA GLU A 213 -11.33 -6.98 31.29
C GLU A 213 -12.41 -7.44 30.30
N LEU A 214 -13.08 -6.50 29.61
CA LEU A 214 -14.09 -6.83 28.63
C LEU A 214 -13.48 -7.59 27.43
N ALA A 215 -12.34 -7.15 26.92
CA ALA A 215 -11.66 -7.80 25.83
C ALA A 215 -11.26 -9.24 26.20
N ALA A 216 -10.74 -9.45 27.42
CA ALA A 216 -10.39 -10.77 27.92
C ALA A 216 -11.62 -11.71 28.00
N LEU A 217 -12.75 -11.22 28.47
CA LEU A 217 -14.00 -11.99 28.54
C LEU A 217 -14.55 -12.37 27.16
N MET A 218 -14.31 -11.53 26.15
CA MET A 218 -14.76 -11.73 24.78
C MET A 218 -13.73 -12.47 23.89
N GLY A 219 -12.56 -12.81 24.41
CA GLY A 219 -11.47 -13.40 23.63
C GLY A 219 -10.87 -12.44 22.60
N GLY A 220 -10.96 -11.14 22.87
CA GLY A 220 -10.55 -10.07 21.97
C GLY A 220 -9.31 -9.31 22.45
N VAL A 221 -9.04 -8.19 21.79
CA VAL A 221 -7.93 -7.29 22.06
C VAL A 221 -8.42 -5.86 22.31
N VAL A 222 -7.61 -5.05 22.98
CA VAL A 222 -7.93 -3.63 23.21
C VAL A 222 -7.27 -2.77 22.13
N GLY A 223 -8.08 -1.89 21.53
CA GLY A 223 -7.66 -0.84 20.63
C GLY A 223 -7.93 0.55 21.23
N ALA A 224 -7.27 1.57 20.73
CA ALA A 224 -7.53 2.94 21.16
C ALA A 224 -7.60 3.90 19.97
N SER A 225 -8.41 4.95 20.11
CA SER A 225 -8.42 6.03 19.15
C SER A 225 -7.21 6.94 19.37
N ARG A 226 -6.82 7.69 18.34
CA ARG A 226 -5.65 8.59 18.36
C ARG A 226 -5.61 9.51 19.58
N ALA A 227 -6.77 10.01 20.01
CA ALA A 227 -6.88 10.90 21.18
C ALA A 227 -6.56 10.24 22.53
N VAL A 228 -6.30 8.95 22.57
CA VAL A 228 -5.89 8.19 23.77
C VAL A 228 -4.43 7.77 23.67
N VAL A 229 -3.92 7.61 22.44
CA VAL A 229 -2.57 7.12 22.15
C VAL A 229 -1.56 8.28 22.12
N ASP A 230 -1.96 9.44 21.59
CA ASP A 230 -1.17 10.67 21.52
C ASP A 230 -1.30 11.48 22.81
#